data_96339189dece51b8976c57e1a536a255
#
_entry.id   96339189dece51b8976c57e1a536a255
#
_cell.length_a   1.000
_cell.length_b   1.000
_cell.length_c   1.000
_cell.angle_alpha   90.00
_cell.angle_beta   90.00
_cell.angle_gamma   90.00
#
_symmetry.space_group_name_H-M   'P 1'
#
loop_
_entity.id
_entity.type
_entity.pdbx_description
1 polymer ?
#
loop_
_entity_poly.entity_id
_entity_poly.type
_entity_poly.pdbx_seq_one_letter_code
_entity_poly.pdbx_strand_id
1 'polypeptide(L)'
;MFVRLTLADVKDGEMDNALEYVKNTVMPSYDEISGLLGIAACATNDGRFMAWSTWANEEAKNASVDKFNEALAGAAEMLDGQPEVMEGPMVAGQQYIGVSKEGGDGFFARFVLGGGTQEGKTYDDVAEFMTNTVYPAYENVEGIYGTGACKVAE
;
A
#
# COMPACT_ATOMS: atom_id res chain seq x y z
N MET A 1 12.99 -1.24 -2.57
CA MET A 1 11.77 -0.99 -1.76
C MET A 1 10.91 -2.25 -1.77
N PHE A 2 10.13 -2.44 -0.74
CA PHE A 2 9.22 -3.57 -0.59
C PHE A 2 7.83 -3.06 -0.17
N VAL A 3 6.77 -3.71 -0.62
CA VAL A 3 5.38 -3.29 -0.34
C VAL A 3 4.64 -4.42 0.34
N ARG A 4 3.81 -4.07 1.32
CA ARG A 4 2.74 -4.93 1.85
C ARG A 4 1.42 -4.24 1.60
N LEU A 5 0.49 -4.94 0.98
CA LEU A 5 -0.89 -4.54 0.76
C LEU A 5 -1.79 -5.48 1.54
N THR A 6 -2.74 -4.92 2.25
CA THR A 6 -3.77 -5.66 2.99
C THR A 6 -5.14 -5.23 2.47
N LEU A 7 -5.93 -6.18 2.05
CA LEU A 7 -7.34 -6.00 1.66
C LEU A 7 -8.22 -6.79 2.60
N ALA A 8 -9.30 -6.21 3.08
CA ALA A 8 -10.21 -6.86 4.00
C ALA A 8 -11.67 -6.45 3.74
N ASP A 9 -12.57 -7.40 3.88
CA ASP A 9 -13.97 -7.10 4.05
C ASP A 9 -14.21 -6.63 5.48
N VAL A 10 -15.07 -5.65 5.65
CA VAL A 10 -15.36 -5.01 6.94
C VAL A 10 -16.84 -5.21 7.24
N LYS A 11 -17.15 -5.53 8.49
CA LYS A 11 -18.53 -5.67 8.95
C LYS A 11 -19.32 -4.38 8.72
N ASP A 12 -20.61 -4.51 8.51
CA ASP A 12 -21.51 -3.38 8.29
C ASP A 12 -21.36 -2.33 9.40
N GLY A 13 -21.05 -1.09 9.00
CA GLY A 13 -20.91 0.05 9.91
C GLY A 13 -19.53 0.17 10.58
N GLU A 14 -18.60 -0.75 10.38
CA GLU A 14 -17.29 -0.74 11.05
C GLU A 14 -16.17 -0.07 10.23
N MET A 15 -16.43 0.43 9.02
CA MET A 15 -15.41 1.02 8.17
C MET A 15 -14.71 2.23 8.82
N ASP A 16 -15.48 3.14 9.40
CA ASP A 16 -14.91 4.32 10.05
C ASP A 16 -14.08 3.93 11.28
N ASN A 17 -14.55 2.96 12.07
CA ASN A 17 -13.81 2.42 13.21
C ASN A 17 -12.50 1.75 12.78
N ALA A 18 -12.49 1.01 11.67
CA ALA A 18 -11.29 0.38 11.11
C ALA A 18 -10.27 1.43 10.64
N LEU A 19 -10.71 2.48 9.97
CA LEU A 19 -9.85 3.59 9.54
C LEU A 19 -9.29 4.37 10.73
N GLU A 20 -10.13 4.68 11.73
CA GLU A 20 -9.68 5.33 12.96
C GLU A 20 -8.70 4.47 13.76
N TYR A 21 -8.92 3.17 13.83
CA TYR A 21 -7.99 2.24 14.48
C TYR A 21 -6.61 2.27 13.81
N VAL A 22 -6.56 2.23 12.48
CA VAL A 22 -5.28 2.34 11.77
C VAL A 22 -4.62 3.69 12.04
N LYS A 23 -5.35 4.79 11.95
CA LYS A 23 -4.82 6.14 12.17
C LYS A 23 -4.30 6.36 13.59
N ASN A 24 -5.05 5.90 14.58
CA ASN A 24 -4.80 6.25 15.98
C ASN A 24 -3.98 5.19 16.75
N THR A 25 -3.88 3.96 16.22
CA THR A 25 -3.21 2.86 16.90
C THR A 25 -2.10 2.25 16.05
N VAL A 26 -2.42 1.84 14.81
CA VAL A 26 -1.46 1.13 13.96
C VAL A 26 -0.35 2.06 13.50
N MET A 27 -0.68 3.19 12.87
CA MET A 27 0.33 4.12 12.34
C MET A 27 1.33 4.55 13.41
N PRO A 28 0.92 5.01 14.61
CA PRO A 28 1.87 5.38 15.65
C PRO A 28 2.75 4.23 16.12
N SER A 29 2.24 2.99 16.13
CA SER A 29 3.03 1.82 16.53
C SER A 29 4.15 1.46 15.55
N TYR A 30 4.06 1.98 14.31
CA TYR A 30 5.04 1.76 13.25
C TYR A 30 6.12 2.83 13.19
N ASP A 31 5.94 3.99 13.83
CA ASP A 31 6.88 5.13 13.77
C ASP A 31 8.30 4.76 14.24
N GLU A 32 8.43 3.79 15.14
CA GLU A 32 9.72 3.34 15.67
C GLU A 32 10.39 2.27 14.79
N ILE A 33 9.71 1.75 13.75
CA ILE A 33 10.27 0.69 12.92
C ILE A 33 11.18 1.29 11.85
N SER A 34 12.47 0.97 11.96
CA SER A 34 13.45 1.43 10.98
C SER A 34 13.16 0.89 9.58
N GLY A 35 13.24 1.78 8.59
CA GLY A 35 13.05 1.43 7.18
C GLY A 35 11.61 1.47 6.69
N LEU A 36 10.63 1.87 7.51
CA LEU A 36 9.31 2.26 7.02
C LEU A 36 9.45 3.57 6.20
N LEU A 37 8.93 3.55 4.99
CA LEU A 37 8.93 4.71 4.07
C LEU A 37 7.55 5.38 4.01
N GLY A 38 6.49 4.64 4.30
CA GLY A 38 5.13 5.16 4.35
C GLY A 38 4.12 4.07 4.68
N ILE A 39 3.01 4.51 5.26
CA ILE A 39 1.85 3.68 5.57
C ILE A 39 0.59 4.50 5.31
N ALA A 40 -0.43 3.89 4.73
CA ALA A 40 -1.72 4.52 4.53
C ALA A 40 -2.85 3.49 4.51
N ALA A 41 -4.07 3.98 4.69
CA ALA A 41 -5.28 3.17 4.58
C ALA A 41 -6.41 3.97 3.94
N CYS A 42 -7.34 3.29 3.30
CA CYS A 42 -8.55 3.88 2.75
C CYS A 42 -9.70 2.87 2.68
N ALA A 43 -10.92 3.39 2.53
CA ALA A 43 -12.04 2.62 2.03
C ALA A 43 -11.98 2.60 0.50
N THR A 44 -12.18 1.43 -0.12
CA THR A 44 -12.25 1.28 -1.57
C THR A 44 -13.66 1.57 -2.09
N ASN A 45 -13.80 1.83 -3.39
CA ASN A 45 -15.10 2.12 -3.99
C ASN A 45 -16.09 0.96 -3.95
N ASP A 46 -15.61 -0.28 -3.79
CA ASP A 46 -16.42 -1.48 -3.61
C ASP A 46 -16.72 -1.81 -2.15
N GLY A 47 -16.35 -0.91 -1.23
CA GLY A 47 -16.67 -1.01 0.20
C GLY A 47 -15.72 -1.85 1.02
N ARG A 48 -14.57 -2.25 0.47
CA ARG A 48 -13.53 -2.97 1.22
C ARG A 48 -12.60 -1.98 1.92
N PHE A 49 -11.98 -2.44 3.00
CA PHE A 49 -10.85 -1.76 3.61
C PHE A 49 -9.56 -2.12 2.87
N MET A 50 -8.70 -1.14 2.66
CA MET A 50 -7.37 -1.34 2.11
C MET A 50 -6.34 -0.56 2.90
N ALA A 51 -5.24 -1.24 3.28
CA ALA A 51 -4.06 -0.60 3.86
C ALA A 51 -2.81 -1.03 3.10
N TRP A 52 -1.82 -0.15 3.01
CA TRP A 52 -0.53 -0.50 2.46
C TRP A 52 0.61 0.15 3.24
N SER A 53 1.74 -0.52 3.23
CA SER A 53 3.00 -0.01 3.77
C SER A 53 4.13 -0.22 2.77
N THR A 54 5.05 0.74 2.72
CA THR A 54 6.22 0.71 1.85
C THR A 54 7.48 0.74 2.70
N TRP A 55 8.43 -0.11 2.38
CA TRP A 55 9.63 -0.39 3.17
C TRP A 55 10.89 -0.21 2.33
N ALA A 56 11.98 0.17 2.98
CA ALA A 56 13.28 0.32 2.34
C ALA A 56 13.75 -0.99 1.67
N ASN A 57 13.48 -2.13 2.30
CA ASN A 57 13.80 -3.47 1.82
C ASN A 57 12.93 -4.52 2.52
N GLU A 58 13.12 -5.79 2.16
CA GLU A 58 12.39 -6.92 2.72
C GLU A 58 12.72 -7.15 4.21
N GLU A 59 13.96 -6.94 4.62
CA GLU A 59 14.40 -7.09 6.01
C GLU A 59 13.64 -6.12 6.95
N ALA A 60 13.54 -4.85 6.55
CA ALA A 60 12.76 -3.86 7.29
C ALA A 60 11.27 -4.24 7.38
N LYS A 61 10.67 -4.75 6.28
CA LYS A 61 9.31 -5.27 6.28
C LYS A 61 9.18 -6.47 7.23
N ASN A 62 10.13 -7.40 7.22
CA ASN A 62 10.11 -8.57 8.09
C ASN A 62 10.23 -8.19 9.58
N ALA A 63 10.99 -7.15 9.92
CA ALA A 63 11.06 -6.62 11.27
C ALA A 63 9.72 -6.07 11.80
N SER A 64 8.76 -5.79 10.93
CA SER A 64 7.42 -5.31 11.29
C SER A 64 6.39 -6.42 11.55
N VAL A 65 6.75 -7.71 11.39
CA VAL A 65 5.77 -8.82 11.39
C VAL A 65 5.00 -8.91 12.71
N ASP A 66 5.66 -8.76 13.84
CA ASP A 66 4.99 -8.83 15.15
C ASP A 66 3.97 -7.68 15.30
N LYS A 67 4.34 -6.45 14.90
CA LYS A 67 3.44 -5.30 14.90
C LYS A 67 2.28 -5.47 13.93
N PHE A 68 2.54 -6.06 12.78
CA PHE A 68 1.50 -6.38 11.82
C PHE A 68 0.49 -7.39 12.37
N ASN A 69 0.95 -8.44 13.03
CA ASN A 69 0.10 -9.43 13.67
C ASN A 69 -0.71 -8.82 14.82
N GLU A 70 -0.12 -7.95 15.64
CA GLU A 70 -0.82 -7.19 16.69
C GLU A 70 -1.93 -6.31 16.07
N ALA A 71 -1.63 -5.62 14.95
CA ALA A 71 -2.60 -4.78 14.26
C ALA A 71 -3.77 -5.61 13.70
N LEU A 72 -3.51 -6.76 13.09
CA LEU A 72 -4.57 -7.66 12.62
C LEU A 72 -5.42 -8.20 13.77
N ALA A 73 -4.79 -8.59 14.88
CA ALA A 73 -5.51 -9.08 16.06
C ALA A 73 -6.43 -7.99 16.65
N GLY A 74 -5.96 -6.74 16.71
CA GLY A 74 -6.76 -5.60 17.18
C GLY A 74 -7.91 -5.22 16.24
N ALA A 75 -7.78 -5.49 14.94
CA ALA A 75 -8.81 -5.24 13.93
C ALA A 75 -9.85 -6.37 13.82
N ALA A 76 -9.60 -7.55 14.37
CA ALA A 76 -10.36 -8.77 14.10
C ALA A 76 -11.88 -8.66 14.35
N GLU A 77 -12.30 -7.86 15.34
CA GLU A 77 -13.74 -7.67 15.61
C GLU A 77 -14.45 -6.78 14.58
N MET A 78 -13.70 -5.95 13.85
CA MET A 78 -14.20 -5.06 12.81
C MET A 78 -14.25 -5.73 11.43
N LEU A 79 -13.46 -6.79 11.22
CA LEU A 79 -13.32 -7.47 9.93
C LEU A 79 -14.37 -8.57 9.75
N ASP A 80 -14.79 -8.78 8.51
CA ASP A 80 -15.63 -9.88 8.08
C ASP A 80 -14.77 -10.92 7.35
N GLY A 81 -14.19 -11.82 8.11
CA GLY A 81 -13.29 -12.86 7.61
C GLY A 81 -11.80 -12.52 7.74
N GLN A 82 -10.97 -13.28 7.04
CA GLN A 82 -9.52 -13.11 7.05
C GLN A 82 -9.11 -12.11 5.96
N PRO A 83 -8.23 -11.15 6.26
CA PRO A 83 -7.72 -10.24 5.24
C PRO A 83 -6.83 -10.96 4.23
N GLU A 84 -6.89 -10.52 2.99
CA GLU A 84 -5.90 -10.84 1.97
C GLU A 84 -4.63 -9.99 2.20
N VAL A 85 -3.47 -10.64 2.26
CA VAL A 85 -2.19 -9.96 2.39
C VAL A 85 -1.32 -10.29 1.20
N MET A 86 -0.91 -9.25 0.47
CA MET A 86 -0.03 -9.36 -0.68
C MET A 86 1.27 -8.61 -0.39
N GLU A 87 2.40 -9.25 -0.62
CA GLU A 87 3.71 -8.67 -0.35
C GLU A 87 4.65 -8.86 -1.54
N GLY A 88 5.52 -7.90 -1.77
CA GLY A 88 6.53 -8.07 -2.81
C GLY A 88 7.44 -6.88 -3.02
N PRO A 89 8.53 -7.10 -3.79
CA PRO A 89 9.42 -6.03 -4.17
C PRO A 89 8.74 -5.05 -5.12
N MET A 90 9.04 -3.77 -4.93
CA MET A 90 8.68 -2.75 -5.91
C MET A 90 9.64 -2.86 -7.10
N VAL A 91 9.11 -3.09 -8.29
CA VAL A 91 9.89 -3.21 -9.53
C VAL A 91 10.11 -1.87 -10.21
N ALA A 92 9.20 -0.92 -10.00
CA ALA A 92 9.33 0.45 -10.47
C ALA A 92 8.57 1.40 -9.53
N GLY A 93 9.06 2.62 -9.35
CA GLY A 93 8.40 3.63 -8.52
C GLY A 93 8.95 5.03 -8.79
N GLN A 94 8.05 5.99 -8.89
CA GLN A 94 8.35 7.41 -9.07
C GLN A 94 7.54 8.23 -8.07
N GLN A 95 8.23 9.10 -7.34
CA GLN A 95 7.60 10.13 -6.51
C GLN A 95 7.77 11.47 -7.20
N TYR A 96 6.69 12.24 -7.28
CA TYR A 96 6.72 13.58 -7.89
C TYR A 96 7.00 14.63 -6.82
N ILE A 97 7.83 15.63 -7.18
CA ILE A 97 8.30 16.68 -6.26
C ILE A 97 7.15 17.65 -5.97
N GLY A 98 7.02 18.06 -4.71
CA GLY A 98 6.02 19.05 -4.28
C GLY A 98 4.91 18.50 -3.41
N VAL A 99 4.99 17.22 -3.09
CA VAL A 99 4.04 16.58 -2.19
C VAL A 99 4.48 16.73 -0.74
N SER A 100 3.62 17.30 0.06
CA SER A 100 3.78 17.32 1.50
C SER A 100 3.77 15.91 2.06
N LYS A 101 4.73 15.59 2.93
CA LYS A 101 4.71 14.34 3.71
C LYS A 101 3.65 14.36 4.82
N GLU A 102 3.04 15.50 5.05
CA GLU A 102 1.94 15.63 5.98
C GLU A 102 0.73 14.96 5.34
N GLY A 103 0.36 13.81 5.88
CA GLY A 103 -0.85 13.10 5.51
C GLY A 103 -2.04 14.03 5.68
N GLY A 104 -2.42 14.68 4.59
CA GLY A 104 -3.63 15.47 4.55
C GLY A 104 -4.84 14.55 4.49
N ASP A 105 -5.91 14.94 5.13
CA ASP A 105 -7.22 14.35 4.87
C ASP A 105 -7.53 14.56 3.37
N GLY A 106 -7.52 13.47 2.58
CA GLY A 106 -8.10 13.52 1.26
C GLY A 106 -7.18 13.35 0.06
N PHE A 107 -6.22 12.44 0.07
CA PHE A 107 -5.67 11.95 -1.20
C PHE A 107 -6.40 10.69 -1.67
N PHE A 108 -6.43 10.51 -2.98
CA PHE A 108 -6.99 9.33 -3.61
C PHE A 108 -5.87 8.39 -4.04
N ALA A 109 -6.04 7.09 -3.77
CA ALA A 109 -5.17 6.05 -4.28
C ALA A 109 -5.90 5.21 -5.34
N ARG A 110 -5.20 4.84 -6.41
CA ARG A 110 -5.68 3.86 -7.39
C ARG A 110 -4.73 2.68 -7.41
N PHE A 111 -5.27 1.51 -7.14
CA PHE A 111 -4.57 0.25 -7.27
C PHE A 111 -5.15 -0.54 -8.44
N VAL A 112 -4.28 -1.17 -9.21
CA VAL A 112 -4.64 -2.12 -10.26
C VAL A 112 -3.95 -3.41 -9.91
N LEU A 113 -4.74 -4.42 -9.55
CA LEU A 113 -4.26 -5.77 -9.24
C LEU A 113 -4.45 -6.63 -10.48
N GLY A 114 -3.39 -7.31 -10.89
CA GLY A 114 -3.41 -8.14 -12.08
C GLY A 114 -2.72 -9.49 -11.84
N GLY A 115 -3.08 -10.49 -12.63
CA GLY A 115 -2.58 -11.87 -12.52
C GLY A 115 -1.18 -12.08 -13.11
N GLY A 116 -0.27 -11.13 -12.98
CA GLY A 116 1.10 -11.24 -13.48
C GLY A 116 1.36 -10.49 -14.78
N THR A 117 2.45 -10.83 -15.47
CA THR A 117 2.83 -10.25 -16.76
C THR A 117 2.16 -11.00 -17.91
N GLN A 118 2.02 -10.33 -19.05
CA GLN A 118 1.59 -11.00 -20.29
C GLN A 118 2.60 -12.10 -20.71
N GLU A 119 2.11 -13.08 -21.46
CA GLU A 119 2.97 -14.14 -22.00
C GLU A 119 4.18 -13.57 -22.77
N GLY A 120 5.37 -14.03 -22.44
CA GLY A 120 6.63 -13.57 -23.02
C GLY A 120 7.15 -12.24 -22.47
N LYS A 121 6.49 -11.65 -21.47
CA LYS A 121 6.92 -10.44 -20.78
C LYS A 121 7.45 -10.75 -19.38
N THR A 122 8.38 -9.94 -18.93
CA THR A 122 9.00 -10.03 -17.61
C THR A 122 8.63 -8.83 -16.74
N TYR A 123 8.96 -8.87 -15.46
CA TYR A 123 8.83 -7.69 -14.59
C TYR A 123 9.81 -6.57 -14.95
N ASP A 124 10.94 -6.90 -15.62
CA ASP A 124 11.86 -5.89 -16.17
C ASP A 124 11.20 -5.13 -17.33
N ASP A 125 10.43 -5.81 -18.20
CA ASP A 125 9.62 -5.14 -19.23
C ASP A 125 8.57 -4.21 -18.61
N VAL A 126 7.97 -4.59 -17.45
CA VAL A 126 7.04 -3.71 -16.72
C VAL A 126 7.76 -2.48 -16.18
N ALA A 127 8.95 -2.67 -15.57
CA ALA A 127 9.75 -1.57 -15.04
C ALA A 127 10.16 -0.59 -16.16
N GLU A 128 10.57 -1.12 -17.32
CA GLU A 128 10.92 -0.33 -18.51
C GLU A 128 9.71 0.47 -19.03
N PHE A 129 8.56 -0.18 -19.16
CA PHE A 129 7.32 0.48 -19.59
C PHE A 129 6.90 1.59 -18.61
N MET A 130 6.95 1.32 -17.31
CA MET A 130 6.65 2.33 -16.29
C MET A 130 7.58 3.54 -16.43
N THR A 131 8.89 3.31 -16.55
CA THR A 131 9.90 4.36 -16.62
C THR A 131 9.82 5.18 -17.91
N ASN A 132 9.62 4.51 -19.05
CA ASN A 132 9.71 5.16 -20.37
C ASN A 132 8.36 5.69 -20.87
N THR A 133 7.25 5.22 -20.34
CA THR A 133 5.91 5.56 -20.84
C THR A 133 5.03 6.16 -19.75
N VAL A 134 4.89 5.47 -18.60
CA VAL A 134 3.90 5.88 -17.58
C VAL A 134 4.38 7.11 -16.83
N TYR A 135 5.61 7.11 -16.32
CA TYR A 135 6.11 8.24 -15.52
C TYR A 135 6.17 9.55 -16.29
N PRO A 136 6.68 9.60 -17.54
CA PRO A 136 6.62 10.83 -18.32
C PRO A 136 5.19 11.33 -18.59
N ALA A 137 4.23 10.41 -18.76
CA ALA A 137 2.84 10.80 -18.97
C ALA A 137 2.20 11.48 -17.75
N TYR A 138 2.70 11.17 -16.55
CA TYR A 138 2.22 11.73 -15.28
C TYR A 138 3.02 12.95 -14.79
N GLU A 139 4.19 13.24 -15.36
CA GLU A 139 5.09 14.29 -14.88
C GLU A 139 4.44 15.68 -14.80
N ASN A 140 3.48 15.95 -15.68
CA ASN A 140 2.78 17.24 -15.74
C ASN A 140 1.33 17.17 -15.27
N VAL A 141 0.91 16.08 -14.62
CA VAL A 141 -0.44 15.96 -14.10
C VAL A 141 -0.47 16.51 -12.68
N GLU A 142 -1.17 17.63 -12.51
CA GLU A 142 -1.32 18.27 -11.20
C GLU A 142 -2.03 17.34 -10.22
N GLY A 143 -1.51 17.29 -8.98
CA GLY A 143 -2.11 16.49 -7.90
C GLY A 143 -1.71 15.02 -7.86
N ILE A 144 -0.84 14.55 -8.76
CA ILE A 144 -0.25 13.21 -8.64
C ILE A 144 0.92 13.22 -7.67
N TYR A 145 0.86 12.36 -6.68
CA TYR A 145 1.88 12.22 -5.64
C TYR A 145 2.95 11.18 -5.95
N GLY A 146 2.58 10.13 -6.60
CA GLY A 146 3.51 9.08 -7.00
C GLY A 146 2.77 7.94 -7.68
N THR A 147 3.54 7.12 -8.35
CA THR A 147 3.08 5.90 -9.00
C THR A 147 4.14 4.83 -8.90
N GLY A 148 3.75 3.58 -8.95
CA GLY A 148 4.68 2.47 -8.90
C GLY A 148 4.05 1.15 -9.30
N ALA A 149 4.90 0.18 -9.52
CA ALA A 149 4.51 -1.20 -9.76
C ALA A 149 5.29 -2.13 -8.82
N CYS A 150 4.63 -3.12 -8.28
CA CYS A 150 5.25 -4.14 -7.45
C CYS A 150 4.88 -5.54 -7.95
N LYS A 151 5.81 -6.47 -7.76
CA LYS A 151 5.57 -7.90 -7.92
C LYS A 151 5.14 -8.42 -6.56
N VAL A 152 3.87 -8.76 -6.42
CA VAL A 152 3.38 -9.41 -5.21
C VAL A 152 3.39 -10.92 -5.38
N ALA A 153 3.79 -11.64 -4.35
CA ALA A 153 3.62 -13.08 -4.26
C ALA A 153 2.24 -13.36 -3.68
N GLU A 154 1.58 -14.37 -4.23
CA GLU A 154 0.40 -14.97 -3.64
C GLU A 154 0.79 -15.80 -2.42
#